data_15c368c9fe639bc2b66b8b2618b41cfe
#
_entry.id   15c368c9fe639bc2b66b8b2618b41cfe
#
_cell.length_a   1.000
_cell.length_b   1.000
_cell.length_c   1.000
_cell.angle_alpha   90.00
_cell.angle_beta   90.00
_cell.angle_gamma   90.00
#
_symmetry.space_group_name_H-M   'P 1'
#
loop_
_entity.id
_entity.type
_entity.pdbx_description
1 polymer ?
#
loop_
_entity_poly.entity_id
_entity_poly.type
_entity_poly.pdbx_seq_one_letter_code
_entity_poly.pdbx_strand_id
1 'polypeptide(L)'
;MALLETKGLSKSFGGVQALQDVDVHIEEGSIHGLIGPNGSGKSTFFNVISGVYRPDSGSSVLFDNYEISQLPPHKITELGISRTFQLLRLFLEMTVLENVMVGYHCHTPYGFLSPILQGSKVREADEKIQDEMIEMLQFLGLASYANLPAGELSGGQRRLLSLGRAIAMKPKLLLLEEPGAGLSPVNVDHLMHTILSLKEKYKLTVVVVEHILKVVMNTCERITVLDHGQKIAEGSPEEVKNDHAVIEAYLGREMADEDIRQVIRA
;
A
#
# COMPACT_ATOMS: atom_id res chain seq x y z
N MET A 1 -6.40 -8.29 -16.59
CA MET A 1 -6.33 -6.97 -17.26
C MET A 1 -5.47 -6.07 -16.38
N ALA A 2 -4.55 -5.24 -16.95
CA ALA A 2 -3.74 -4.38 -16.13
C ALA A 2 -4.59 -3.31 -15.43
N LEU A 3 -4.45 -3.20 -14.11
CA LEU A 3 -5.03 -2.10 -13.35
C LEU A 3 -4.05 -0.91 -13.28
N LEU A 4 -2.75 -1.19 -13.11
CA LEU A 4 -1.69 -0.18 -13.13
C LEU A 4 -0.61 -0.60 -14.12
N GLU A 5 -0.18 0.34 -14.96
CA GLU A 5 0.90 0.15 -15.91
C GLU A 5 1.84 1.37 -15.90
N THR A 6 3.13 1.13 -15.85
CA THR A 6 4.14 2.18 -16.03
C THR A 6 4.94 1.91 -17.29
N LYS A 7 5.24 2.96 -18.06
CA LYS A 7 6.04 2.91 -19.28
C LYS A 7 7.15 3.95 -19.22
N GLY A 8 8.37 3.50 -19.33
CA GLY A 8 9.57 4.33 -19.29
C GLY A 8 9.67 5.16 -18.01
N LEU A 9 9.16 4.64 -16.87
CA LEU A 9 9.05 5.42 -15.65
C LEU A 9 10.42 5.81 -15.14
N SER A 10 10.70 7.11 -15.22
CA SER A 10 11.96 7.70 -14.78
C SER A 10 11.74 8.84 -13.81
N LYS A 11 12.64 8.97 -12.83
CA LYS A 11 12.61 10.06 -11.86
C LYS A 11 14.00 10.42 -11.40
N SER A 12 14.36 11.68 -11.59
CA SER A 12 15.66 12.25 -11.17
C SER A 12 15.46 13.30 -10.09
N PHE A 13 16.44 13.40 -9.19
CA PHE A 13 16.56 14.42 -8.17
C PHE A 13 17.96 15.04 -8.26
N GLY A 14 18.07 16.23 -8.82
CA GLY A 14 19.37 16.83 -9.11
C GLY A 14 20.19 15.91 -10.04
N GLY A 15 21.36 15.47 -9.58
CA GLY A 15 22.24 14.56 -10.34
C GLY A 15 21.99 13.05 -10.08
N VAL A 16 20.99 12.69 -9.25
CA VAL A 16 20.72 11.29 -8.88
C VAL A 16 19.49 10.81 -9.64
N GLN A 17 19.63 9.75 -10.42
CA GLN A 17 18.54 9.07 -11.10
C GLN A 17 17.97 7.98 -10.17
N ALA A 18 16.83 8.27 -9.55
CA ALA A 18 16.20 7.38 -8.57
C ALA A 18 15.32 6.29 -9.20
N LEU A 19 14.81 6.54 -10.41
CA LEU A 19 14.16 5.55 -11.29
C LEU A 19 14.62 5.80 -12.71
N GLN A 20 14.87 4.72 -13.45
CA GLN A 20 15.34 4.76 -14.82
C GLN A 20 14.62 3.71 -15.66
N ASP A 21 13.75 4.16 -16.54
CA ASP A 21 13.06 3.34 -17.55
C ASP A 21 12.36 2.10 -16.95
N VAL A 22 11.60 2.32 -15.87
CA VAL A 22 10.95 1.23 -15.11
C VAL A 22 9.56 0.96 -15.66
N ASP A 23 9.41 -0.19 -16.30
CA ASP A 23 8.14 -0.73 -16.79
C ASP A 23 7.60 -1.78 -15.82
N VAL A 24 6.41 -1.53 -15.25
CA VAL A 24 5.73 -2.46 -14.34
C VAL A 24 4.30 -2.62 -14.79
N HIS A 25 3.80 -3.86 -14.68
CA HIS A 25 2.45 -4.22 -15.03
C HIS A 25 1.78 -4.95 -13.86
N ILE A 26 0.70 -4.37 -13.33
CA ILE A 26 -0.02 -4.90 -12.16
C ILE A 26 -1.41 -5.31 -12.57
N GLU A 27 -1.72 -6.58 -12.43
CA GLU A 27 -3.02 -7.14 -12.77
C GLU A 27 -4.06 -6.83 -11.71
N GLU A 28 -5.30 -6.59 -12.15
CA GLU A 28 -6.43 -6.37 -11.25
C GLU A 28 -6.66 -7.60 -10.37
N GLY A 29 -6.90 -7.37 -9.08
CA GLY A 29 -7.17 -8.42 -8.09
C GLY A 29 -5.93 -9.21 -7.66
N SER A 30 -4.71 -8.84 -8.08
CA SER A 30 -3.46 -9.50 -7.67
C SER A 30 -2.80 -8.82 -6.46
N ILE A 31 -1.89 -9.54 -5.81
CA ILE A 31 -0.92 -8.97 -4.87
C ILE A 31 0.44 -8.95 -5.55
N HIS A 32 0.96 -7.77 -5.79
CA HIS A 32 2.24 -7.54 -6.46
C HIS A 32 3.29 -7.05 -5.47
N GLY A 33 4.42 -7.74 -5.38
CA GLY A 33 5.57 -7.34 -4.57
C GLY A 33 6.49 -6.40 -5.32
N LEU A 34 6.94 -5.33 -4.67
CA LEU A 34 8.01 -4.48 -5.17
C LEU A 34 9.17 -4.53 -4.18
N ILE A 35 10.23 -5.23 -4.53
CA ILE A 35 11.37 -5.47 -3.64
C ILE A 35 12.68 -4.92 -4.22
N GLY A 36 13.73 -4.96 -3.43
CA GLY A 36 15.07 -4.53 -3.81
C GLY A 36 15.84 -3.97 -2.61
N PRO A 37 17.15 -3.80 -2.73
CA PRO A 37 17.99 -3.22 -1.68
C PRO A 37 17.57 -1.81 -1.27
N ASN A 38 18.11 -1.32 -0.14
CA ASN A 38 17.92 0.07 0.26
C ASN A 38 18.48 1.02 -0.79
N GLY A 39 17.69 2.06 -1.14
CA GLY A 39 18.07 3.01 -2.19
C GLY A 39 17.79 2.52 -3.62
N SER A 40 17.13 1.36 -3.82
CA SER A 40 16.84 0.83 -5.17
C SER A 40 15.71 1.58 -5.91
N GLY A 41 15.01 2.52 -5.27
CA GLY A 41 13.96 3.33 -5.93
C GLY A 41 12.51 3.00 -5.52
N LYS A 42 12.27 1.98 -4.66
CA LYS A 42 10.92 1.54 -4.25
C LYS A 42 10.02 2.66 -3.73
N SER A 43 10.51 3.43 -2.75
CA SER A 43 9.75 4.56 -2.19
C SER A 43 9.53 5.67 -3.22
N THR A 44 10.49 5.87 -4.15
CA THR A 44 10.32 6.80 -5.27
C THR A 44 9.23 6.33 -6.21
N PHE A 45 9.19 5.05 -6.54
CA PHE A 45 8.10 4.44 -7.32
C PHE A 45 6.74 4.70 -6.67
N PHE A 46 6.59 4.39 -5.37
CA PHE A 46 5.34 4.65 -4.63
C PHE A 46 4.97 6.14 -4.61
N ASN A 47 5.96 7.02 -4.44
CA ASN A 47 5.73 8.47 -4.46
C ASN A 47 5.26 8.96 -5.83
N VAL A 48 5.75 8.38 -6.93
CA VAL A 48 5.28 8.73 -8.27
C VAL A 48 3.86 8.21 -8.50
N ILE A 49 3.58 6.93 -8.20
CA ILE A 49 2.24 6.33 -8.39
C ILE A 49 1.18 7.05 -7.54
N SER A 50 1.53 7.53 -6.35
CA SER A 50 0.62 8.29 -5.48
C SER A 50 0.58 9.80 -5.77
N GLY A 51 1.29 10.29 -6.81
CA GLY A 51 1.30 11.70 -7.24
C GLY A 51 2.06 12.65 -6.32
N VAL A 52 2.81 12.13 -5.33
CA VAL A 52 3.69 12.93 -4.47
C VAL A 52 4.84 13.52 -5.29
N TYR A 53 5.37 12.74 -6.23
CA TYR A 53 6.35 13.21 -7.21
C TYR A 53 5.80 13.06 -8.63
N ARG A 54 6.06 14.04 -9.46
CA ARG A 54 5.84 13.91 -10.90
C ARG A 54 7.00 13.14 -11.51
N PRO A 55 6.75 12.18 -12.40
CA PRO A 55 7.81 11.52 -13.14
C PRO A 55 8.49 12.49 -14.11
N ASP A 56 9.66 12.11 -14.61
CA ASP A 56 10.37 12.86 -15.63
C ASP A 56 9.66 12.76 -16.99
N SER A 57 9.96 13.68 -17.91
CA SER A 57 9.35 13.71 -19.25
C SER A 57 9.59 12.42 -20.02
N GLY A 58 8.59 11.96 -20.75
CA GLY A 58 8.66 10.68 -21.48
C GLY A 58 8.10 9.48 -20.70
N SER A 59 7.92 9.60 -19.39
CA SER A 59 7.28 8.58 -18.57
C SER A 59 5.76 8.62 -18.68
N SER A 60 5.11 7.46 -18.60
CA SER A 60 3.65 7.32 -18.52
C SER A 60 3.27 6.42 -17.36
N VAL A 61 2.21 6.77 -16.65
CA VAL A 61 1.58 5.96 -15.60
C VAL A 61 0.10 5.87 -15.88
N LEU A 62 -0.36 4.69 -16.24
CA LEU A 62 -1.76 4.40 -16.51
C LEU A 62 -2.39 3.66 -15.33
N PHE A 63 -3.51 4.15 -14.84
CA PHE A 63 -4.33 3.49 -13.84
C PHE A 63 -5.76 3.34 -14.36
N ASP A 64 -6.23 2.09 -14.45
CA ASP A 64 -7.55 1.77 -15.03
C ASP A 64 -7.74 2.44 -16.40
N ASN A 65 -6.70 2.40 -17.25
CA ASN A 65 -6.59 3.05 -18.56
C ASN A 65 -6.58 4.59 -18.56
N TYR A 66 -6.52 5.25 -17.40
CA TYR A 66 -6.38 6.71 -17.30
C TYR A 66 -4.93 7.12 -17.05
N GLU A 67 -4.44 8.11 -17.77
CA GLU A 67 -3.10 8.67 -17.54
C GLU A 67 -3.11 9.52 -16.26
N ILE A 68 -2.28 9.12 -15.28
CA ILE A 68 -2.25 9.76 -13.95
C ILE A 68 -0.93 10.49 -13.64
N SER A 69 0.07 10.44 -14.52
CA SER A 69 1.44 10.95 -14.29
C SER A 69 1.48 12.42 -13.83
N GLN A 70 0.52 13.22 -14.25
CA GLN A 70 0.47 14.67 -13.96
C GLN A 70 -0.58 15.04 -12.92
N LEU A 71 -1.34 14.05 -12.42
CA LEU A 71 -2.41 14.32 -11.47
C LEU A 71 -1.86 14.57 -10.06
N PRO A 72 -2.47 15.46 -9.28
CA PRO A 72 -2.13 15.66 -7.88
C PRO A 72 -2.66 14.50 -7.02
N PRO A 73 -2.07 14.25 -5.81
CA PRO A 73 -2.42 13.11 -4.96
C PRO A 73 -3.91 12.93 -4.69
N HIS A 74 -4.65 14.02 -4.41
CA HIS A 74 -6.09 13.93 -4.14
C HIS A 74 -6.89 13.40 -5.33
N LYS A 75 -6.51 13.75 -6.58
CA LYS A 75 -7.17 13.22 -7.78
C LYS A 75 -6.86 11.74 -8.00
N ILE A 76 -5.64 11.32 -7.74
CA ILE A 76 -5.23 9.91 -7.79
C ILE A 76 -6.01 9.09 -6.74
N THR A 77 -6.18 9.65 -5.55
CA THR A 77 -7.00 9.05 -4.50
C THR A 77 -8.47 8.93 -4.90
N GLU A 78 -9.07 9.96 -5.50
CA GLU A 78 -10.43 9.94 -6.03
C GLU A 78 -10.64 8.86 -7.10
N LEU A 79 -9.61 8.53 -7.89
CA LEU A 79 -9.64 7.45 -8.87
C LEU A 79 -9.61 6.05 -8.24
N GLY A 80 -9.23 5.93 -6.98
CA GLY A 80 -9.24 4.67 -6.23
C GLY A 80 -7.86 4.12 -5.91
N ILE A 81 -6.81 4.94 -5.85
CA ILE A 81 -5.51 4.55 -5.30
C ILE A 81 -5.41 5.04 -3.86
N SER A 82 -5.25 4.11 -2.91
CA SER A 82 -4.98 4.40 -1.51
C SER A 82 -3.60 3.92 -1.10
N ARG A 83 -2.97 4.61 -0.15
CA ARG A 83 -1.63 4.28 0.35
C ARG A 83 -1.59 4.30 1.88
N THR A 84 -0.98 3.28 2.46
CA THR A 84 -0.48 3.35 3.84
C THR A 84 0.90 3.98 3.83
N PHE A 85 1.28 4.62 4.93
CA PHE A 85 2.60 5.23 5.10
C PHE A 85 3.37 4.44 6.15
N GLN A 86 4.68 4.31 5.97
CA GLN A 86 5.60 3.72 6.95
C GLN A 86 5.44 4.37 8.34
N LEU A 87 5.34 5.71 8.39
CA LEU A 87 4.94 6.44 9.59
C LEU A 87 3.42 6.48 9.68
N LEU A 88 2.86 5.84 10.70
CA LEU A 88 1.43 5.81 10.96
C LEU A 88 0.91 7.24 11.23
N ARG A 89 0.32 7.87 10.22
CA ARG A 89 -0.25 9.22 10.32
C ARG A 89 -1.67 9.17 10.84
N LEU A 90 -1.88 8.57 12.02
CA LEU A 90 -3.17 8.53 12.69
C LEU A 90 -3.44 9.85 13.45
N PHE A 91 -4.71 10.17 13.56
CA PHE A 91 -5.18 11.24 14.44
C PHE A 91 -5.33 10.67 15.85
N LEU A 92 -4.29 10.82 16.68
CA LEU A 92 -4.16 10.14 17.97
C LEU A 92 -5.24 10.54 18.98
N GLU A 93 -5.72 11.78 18.90
CA GLU A 93 -6.77 12.33 19.77
C GLU A 93 -8.19 11.92 19.32
N MET A 94 -8.34 11.49 18.06
CA MET A 94 -9.61 10.99 17.53
C MET A 94 -9.79 9.54 17.91
N THR A 95 -11.04 9.10 18.02
CA THR A 95 -11.37 7.71 18.27
C THR A 95 -10.93 6.82 17.09
N VAL A 96 -10.88 5.52 17.34
CA VAL A 96 -10.61 4.49 16.33
C VAL A 96 -11.63 4.59 15.19
N LEU A 97 -12.91 4.72 15.53
CA LEU A 97 -13.99 4.86 14.55
C LEU A 97 -13.85 6.15 13.73
N GLU A 98 -13.60 7.29 14.36
CA GLU A 98 -13.41 8.56 13.67
C GLU A 98 -12.21 8.51 12.70
N ASN A 99 -11.11 7.85 13.08
CA ASN A 99 -9.98 7.65 12.18
C ASN A 99 -10.36 6.90 10.90
N VAL A 100 -11.18 5.85 10.99
CA VAL A 100 -11.65 5.10 9.81
C VAL A 100 -12.63 5.94 9.00
N MET A 101 -13.53 6.66 9.66
CA MET A 101 -14.50 7.56 8.99
C MET A 101 -13.82 8.67 8.20
N VAL A 102 -12.66 9.19 8.66
CA VAL A 102 -11.85 10.14 7.87
C VAL A 102 -11.45 9.53 6.52
N GLY A 103 -11.09 8.22 6.49
CA GLY A 103 -10.80 7.52 5.24
C GLY A 103 -12.01 7.49 4.29
N TYR A 104 -13.21 7.32 4.83
CA TYR A 104 -14.44 7.27 4.03
C TYR A 104 -14.88 8.64 3.46
N HIS A 105 -14.32 9.74 3.96
CA HIS A 105 -14.76 11.10 3.61
C HIS A 105 -14.80 11.39 2.08
N CYS A 106 -13.93 10.77 1.30
CA CYS A 106 -13.94 10.90 -0.17
C CYS A 106 -15.24 10.41 -0.83
N HIS A 107 -16.02 9.60 -0.15
CA HIS A 107 -17.28 9.01 -0.66
C HIS A 107 -18.53 9.66 -0.07
N THR A 108 -18.38 10.64 0.83
CA THR A 108 -19.54 11.35 1.36
C THR A 108 -20.09 12.31 0.30
N PRO A 109 -21.37 12.20 -0.10
CA PRO A 109 -21.97 13.04 -1.12
C PRO A 109 -22.21 14.48 -0.63
N TYR A 110 -21.89 14.75 0.63
CA TYR A 110 -22.20 16.01 1.29
C TYR A 110 -20.96 16.86 1.42
N GLY A 111 -20.96 18.02 0.75
CA GLY A 111 -19.92 19.03 0.89
C GLY A 111 -19.90 19.66 2.28
N PHE A 112 -18.96 20.58 2.50
CA PHE A 112 -18.68 21.29 3.76
C PHE A 112 -19.90 21.96 4.44
N LEU A 113 -21.02 22.12 3.75
CA LEU A 113 -22.26 22.76 4.24
C LEU A 113 -23.29 21.78 4.83
N SER A 114 -23.04 20.46 4.80
CA SER A 114 -24.03 19.46 5.19
C SER A 114 -24.38 19.43 6.69
N PRO A 115 -23.50 19.76 7.64
CA PRO A 115 -23.87 19.85 9.04
C PRO A 115 -24.98 20.86 9.33
N ILE A 116 -25.20 21.82 8.42
CA ILE A 116 -26.20 22.87 8.56
C ILE A 116 -27.58 22.42 8.04
N LEU A 117 -27.61 21.42 7.15
CA LEU A 117 -28.81 20.86 6.54
C LEU A 117 -29.14 19.48 7.12
N GLN A 118 -29.33 19.38 8.44
CA GLN A 118 -29.66 18.14 9.16
C GLN A 118 -31.05 17.60 8.77
N GLY A 119 -31.16 16.98 7.59
CA GLY A 119 -32.34 16.23 7.18
C GLY A 119 -32.23 14.76 7.59
N SER A 120 -33.40 14.10 7.80
CA SER A 120 -33.47 12.67 8.15
C SER A 120 -32.65 11.78 7.21
N LYS A 121 -32.56 12.10 5.93
CA LYS A 121 -31.78 11.36 4.93
C LYS A 121 -30.27 11.42 5.14
N VAL A 122 -29.75 12.51 5.68
CA VAL A 122 -28.31 12.64 6.01
C VAL A 122 -27.99 11.73 7.20
N ARG A 123 -28.86 11.72 8.20
CA ARG A 123 -28.73 10.89 9.39
C ARG A 123 -28.75 9.40 9.08
N GLU A 124 -29.68 8.95 8.25
CA GLU A 124 -29.76 7.55 7.79
C GLU A 124 -28.51 7.13 6.97
N ALA A 125 -27.94 8.05 6.19
CA ALA A 125 -26.72 7.79 5.45
C ALA A 125 -25.50 7.69 6.39
N ASP A 126 -25.40 8.58 7.38
CA ASP A 126 -24.32 8.57 8.36
C ASP A 126 -24.37 7.30 9.24
N GLU A 127 -25.57 6.86 9.65
CA GLU A 127 -25.76 5.61 10.40
C GLU A 127 -25.27 4.40 9.58
N LYS A 128 -25.63 4.31 8.31
CA LYS A 128 -25.14 3.22 7.41
C LYS A 128 -23.63 3.23 7.23
N ILE A 129 -23.03 4.40 7.08
CA ILE A 129 -21.58 4.55 6.99
C ILE A 129 -20.92 4.07 8.29
N GLN A 130 -21.47 4.49 9.42
CA GLN A 130 -20.98 4.08 10.73
C GLN A 130 -21.04 2.57 10.92
N ASP A 131 -22.16 1.94 10.55
CA ASP A 131 -22.33 0.48 10.61
C ASP A 131 -21.30 -0.24 9.73
N GLU A 132 -21.08 0.24 8.50
CA GLU A 132 -20.06 -0.30 7.59
C GLU A 132 -18.64 -0.18 8.17
N MET A 133 -18.32 0.94 8.80
CA MET A 133 -17.01 1.15 9.44
C MET A 133 -16.85 0.27 10.68
N ILE A 134 -17.91 0.06 11.46
CA ILE A 134 -17.90 -0.88 12.60
C ILE A 134 -17.69 -2.33 12.11
N GLU A 135 -18.35 -2.74 11.03
CA GLU A 135 -18.12 -4.07 10.41
C GLU A 135 -16.67 -4.24 9.97
N MET A 136 -16.07 -3.20 9.38
CA MET A 136 -14.66 -3.21 9.02
C MET A 136 -13.76 -3.33 10.26
N LEU A 137 -14.05 -2.58 11.32
CA LEU A 137 -13.31 -2.67 12.58
C LEU A 137 -13.46 -4.06 13.23
N GLN A 138 -14.64 -4.70 13.13
CA GLN A 138 -14.83 -6.09 13.57
C GLN A 138 -13.92 -7.04 12.81
N PHE A 139 -13.85 -6.91 11.50
CA PHE A 139 -12.97 -7.72 10.66
C PHE A 139 -11.48 -7.54 11.02
N LEU A 140 -11.07 -6.33 11.38
CA LEU A 140 -9.71 -6.02 11.82
C LEU A 140 -9.44 -6.35 13.30
N GLY A 141 -10.44 -6.84 14.05
CA GLY A 141 -10.33 -7.10 15.49
C GLY A 141 -10.23 -5.84 16.35
N LEU A 142 -10.70 -4.70 15.84
CA LEU A 142 -10.62 -3.39 16.50
C LEU A 142 -11.98 -2.86 17.02
N ALA A 143 -13.09 -3.57 16.82
CA ALA A 143 -14.43 -3.08 17.17
C ALA A 143 -14.59 -2.74 18.66
N SER A 144 -13.98 -3.52 19.56
CA SER A 144 -14.02 -3.24 21.01
C SER A 144 -13.29 -1.94 21.41
N TYR A 145 -12.46 -1.41 20.51
CA TYR A 145 -11.71 -0.17 20.70
C TYR A 145 -12.33 1.02 19.96
N ALA A 146 -13.48 0.84 19.28
CA ALA A 146 -14.06 1.83 18.37
C ALA A 146 -14.18 3.24 18.97
N ASN A 147 -14.53 3.33 20.23
CA ASN A 147 -14.74 4.61 20.96
C ASN A 147 -13.52 5.09 21.75
N LEU A 148 -12.39 4.36 21.71
CA LEU A 148 -11.17 4.79 22.38
C LEU A 148 -10.34 5.69 21.47
N PRO A 149 -9.60 6.67 22.02
CA PRO A 149 -8.62 7.44 21.27
C PRO A 149 -7.58 6.51 20.61
N ALA A 150 -7.24 6.77 19.35
CA ALA A 150 -6.24 5.97 18.64
C ALA A 150 -4.86 5.98 19.33
N GLY A 151 -4.60 7.00 20.12
CA GLY A 151 -3.40 7.12 20.95
C GLY A 151 -3.25 6.05 22.02
N GLU A 152 -4.35 5.40 22.45
CA GLU A 152 -4.35 4.33 23.46
C GLU A 152 -4.09 2.94 22.88
N LEU A 153 -4.11 2.80 21.56
CA LEU A 153 -3.86 1.54 20.88
C LEU A 153 -2.37 1.15 20.95
N SER A 154 -2.11 -0.17 21.01
CA SER A 154 -0.76 -0.71 20.80
C SER A 154 -0.24 -0.42 19.38
N GLY A 155 1.07 -0.54 19.15
CA GLY A 155 1.67 -0.32 17.83
C GLY A 155 1.07 -1.21 16.73
N GLY A 156 0.80 -2.49 17.03
CA GLY A 156 0.15 -3.43 16.10
C GLY A 156 -1.28 -3.01 15.78
N GLN A 157 -2.06 -2.62 16.80
CA GLN A 157 -3.45 -2.14 16.61
C GLN A 157 -3.49 -0.83 15.80
N ARG A 158 -2.57 0.10 16.04
CA ARG A 158 -2.44 1.32 15.24
C ARG A 158 -2.15 1.01 13.77
N ARG A 159 -1.34 -0.02 13.50
CA ARG A 159 -1.06 -0.46 12.12
C ARG A 159 -2.32 -1.00 11.45
N LEU A 160 -3.07 -1.86 12.13
CA LEU A 160 -4.37 -2.35 11.64
C LEU A 160 -5.37 -1.19 11.43
N LEU A 161 -5.39 -0.20 12.31
CA LEU A 161 -6.22 0.99 12.15
C LEU A 161 -5.81 1.82 10.92
N SER A 162 -4.50 1.98 10.67
CA SER A 162 -4.00 2.67 9.47
C SER A 162 -4.42 1.94 8.19
N LEU A 163 -4.39 0.61 8.21
CA LEU A 163 -4.88 -0.23 7.12
C LEU A 163 -6.39 -0.07 6.93
N GLY A 164 -7.17 -0.12 8.02
CA GLY A 164 -8.62 0.12 7.99
C GLY A 164 -8.97 1.48 7.39
N ARG A 165 -8.26 2.54 7.79
CA ARG A 165 -8.45 3.87 7.21
C ARG A 165 -8.17 3.92 5.70
N ALA A 166 -7.14 3.20 5.24
CA ALA A 166 -6.82 3.12 3.82
C ALA A 166 -7.88 2.35 3.03
N ILE A 167 -8.45 1.30 3.60
CA ILE A 167 -9.52 0.48 2.98
C ILE A 167 -10.87 1.21 3.01
N ALA A 168 -11.14 2.03 4.03
CA ALA A 168 -12.36 2.83 4.11
C ALA A 168 -12.54 3.76 2.91
N MET A 169 -11.46 4.10 2.21
CA MET A 169 -11.47 4.81 0.93
C MET A 169 -12.01 3.97 -0.23
N LYS A 170 -12.38 2.69 -0.01
CA LYS A 170 -12.84 1.74 -1.04
C LYS A 170 -11.94 1.74 -2.28
N PRO A 171 -10.62 1.56 -2.11
CA PRO A 171 -9.69 1.67 -3.23
C PRO A 171 -9.82 0.47 -4.17
N LYS A 172 -9.48 0.68 -5.45
CA LYS A 172 -9.18 -0.39 -6.41
C LYS A 172 -7.76 -0.91 -6.22
N LEU A 173 -6.84 0.00 -5.89
CA LEU A 173 -5.42 -0.29 -5.66
C LEU A 173 -4.98 0.20 -4.27
N LEU A 174 -4.46 -0.71 -3.47
CA LEU A 174 -3.90 -0.43 -2.16
C LEU A 174 -2.37 -0.55 -2.20
N LEU A 175 -1.68 0.54 -1.91
CA LEU A 175 -0.23 0.60 -1.79
C LEU A 175 0.17 0.41 -0.32
N LEU A 176 0.84 -0.70 0.00
CA LEU A 176 1.33 -1.02 1.34
C LEU A 176 2.84 -0.79 1.44
N GLU A 177 3.27 0.13 2.29
CA GLU A 177 4.67 0.45 2.50
C GLU A 177 5.15 -0.12 3.83
N GLU A 178 6.02 -1.13 3.76
CA GLU A 178 6.65 -1.84 4.88
C GLU A 178 5.65 -2.22 6.01
N PRO A 179 4.52 -2.88 5.67
CA PRO A 179 3.50 -3.20 6.66
C PRO A 179 4.01 -4.12 7.77
N GLY A 180 5.08 -4.91 7.53
CA GLY A 180 5.71 -5.82 8.48
C GLY A 180 6.80 -5.21 9.36
N ALA A 181 7.24 -3.98 9.10
CA ALA A 181 8.38 -3.37 9.80
C ALA A 181 8.19 -3.37 11.33
N GLY A 182 9.17 -3.94 12.06
CA GLY A 182 9.15 -3.99 13.53
C GLY A 182 8.14 -4.96 14.14
N LEU A 183 7.52 -5.84 13.37
CA LEU A 183 6.66 -6.91 13.89
C LEU A 183 7.48 -8.12 14.34
N SER A 184 6.98 -8.82 15.37
CA SER A 184 7.49 -10.16 15.72
C SER A 184 7.09 -11.17 14.63
N PRO A 185 7.80 -12.32 14.51
CA PRO A 185 7.47 -13.35 13.52
C PRO A 185 6.01 -13.80 13.54
N VAL A 186 5.42 -13.97 14.73
CA VAL A 186 4.00 -14.33 14.90
C VAL A 186 3.06 -13.24 14.33
N ASN A 187 3.40 -11.98 14.56
CA ASN A 187 2.61 -10.87 14.05
C ASN A 187 2.77 -10.68 12.53
N VAL A 188 3.91 -11.09 11.97
CA VAL A 188 4.12 -11.15 10.51
C VAL A 188 3.17 -12.16 9.87
N ASP A 189 3.02 -13.35 10.45
CA ASP A 189 2.08 -14.37 9.96
C ASP A 189 0.63 -13.86 10.02
N HIS A 190 0.26 -13.20 11.11
CA HIS A 190 -1.05 -12.56 11.24
C HIS A 190 -1.26 -11.47 10.17
N LEU A 191 -0.25 -10.64 9.91
CA LEU A 191 -0.31 -9.61 8.87
C LEU A 191 -0.55 -10.23 7.48
N MET A 192 0.18 -11.29 7.13
CA MET A 192 0.01 -12.00 5.85
C MET A 192 -1.44 -12.47 5.67
N HIS A 193 -1.99 -13.15 6.68
CA HIS A 193 -3.38 -13.59 6.66
C HIS A 193 -4.35 -12.42 6.54
N THR A 194 -4.08 -11.31 7.22
CA THR A 194 -4.91 -10.10 7.14
C THR A 194 -4.91 -9.53 5.72
N ILE A 195 -3.73 -9.38 5.08
CA ILE A 195 -3.61 -8.86 3.70
C ILE A 195 -4.39 -9.75 2.71
N LEU A 196 -4.19 -11.08 2.79
CA LEU A 196 -4.90 -12.03 1.94
C LEU A 196 -6.42 -11.96 2.13
N SER A 197 -6.88 -11.96 3.38
CA SER A 197 -8.30 -11.88 3.71
C SER A 197 -8.94 -10.55 3.28
N LEU A 198 -8.21 -9.44 3.37
CA LEU A 198 -8.66 -8.13 2.89
C LEU A 198 -8.78 -8.09 1.38
N LYS A 199 -7.77 -8.63 0.66
CA LYS A 199 -7.83 -8.77 -0.80
C LYS A 199 -9.11 -9.47 -1.23
N GLU A 200 -9.40 -10.63 -0.64
CA GLU A 200 -10.59 -11.43 -0.98
C GLU A 200 -11.90 -10.72 -0.62
N LYS A 201 -12.01 -10.20 0.63
CA LYS A 201 -13.25 -9.56 1.12
C LYS A 201 -13.58 -8.30 0.33
N TYR A 202 -12.60 -7.47 0.03
CA TYR A 202 -12.81 -6.15 -0.61
C TYR A 202 -12.43 -6.13 -2.08
N LYS A 203 -12.04 -7.27 -2.67
CA LYS A 203 -11.61 -7.40 -4.08
C LYS A 203 -10.52 -6.40 -4.46
N LEU A 204 -9.52 -6.29 -3.59
CA LEU A 204 -8.44 -5.31 -3.75
C LEU A 204 -7.36 -5.82 -4.70
N THR A 205 -6.77 -4.91 -5.44
CA THR A 205 -5.43 -5.07 -5.98
C THR A 205 -4.46 -4.47 -4.96
N VAL A 206 -3.37 -5.16 -4.65
CA VAL A 206 -2.41 -4.72 -3.64
C VAL A 206 -1.02 -4.66 -4.23
N VAL A 207 -0.30 -3.57 -3.98
CA VAL A 207 1.16 -3.51 -4.18
C VAL A 207 1.80 -3.39 -2.81
N VAL A 208 2.73 -4.28 -2.51
CA VAL A 208 3.44 -4.27 -1.24
C VAL A 208 4.93 -4.03 -1.46
N VAL A 209 5.47 -3.03 -0.77
CA VAL A 209 6.91 -2.83 -0.59
C VAL A 209 7.29 -3.40 0.75
N GLU A 210 8.15 -4.42 0.77
CA GLU A 210 8.57 -5.11 1.97
C GLU A 210 10.04 -5.52 1.91
N HIS A 211 10.67 -5.57 3.10
CA HIS A 211 12.02 -6.10 3.29
C HIS A 211 11.98 -7.52 3.88
N ILE A 212 10.85 -7.92 4.47
CA ILE A 212 10.65 -9.25 5.00
C ILE A 212 10.27 -10.18 3.85
N LEU A 213 11.26 -10.89 3.30
CA LEU A 213 11.07 -11.78 2.15
C LEU A 213 9.96 -12.81 2.38
N LYS A 214 9.80 -13.32 3.62
CA LYS A 214 8.72 -14.24 3.99
C LYS A 214 7.35 -13.67 3.64
N VAL A 215 7.09 -12.37 3.87
CA VAL A 215 5.82 -11.73 3.51
C VAL A 215 5.63 -11.76 2.01
N VAL A 216 6.63 -11.31 1.26
CA VAL A 216 6.55 -11.20 -0.20
C VAL A 216 6.37 -12.57 -0.86
N MET A 217 7.21 -13.55 -0.46
CA MET A 217 7.19 -14.89 -1.05
C MET A 217 5.91 -15.68 -0.77
N ASN A 218 5.22 -15.39 0.34
CA ASN A 218 4.00 -16.12 0.71
C ASN A 218 2.70 -15.37 0.39
N THR A 219 2.75 -14.09 0.03
CA THR A 219 1.54 -13.33 -0.26
C THR A 219 1.46 -12.82 -1.69
N CYS A 220 2.59 -12.58 -2.35
CA CYS A 220 2.60 -12.01 -3.70
C CYS A 220 2.46 -13.09 -4.76
N GLU A 221 1.68 -12.80 -5.79
CA GLU A 221 1.54 -13.63 -6.98
C GLU A 221 2.63 -13.31 -8.02
N ARG A 222 3.08 -12.07 -8.03
CA ARG A 222 4.14 -11.56 -8.89
C ARG A 222 5.02 -10.56 -8.14
N ILE A 223 6.29 -10.52 -8.47
CA ILE A 223 7.28 -9.67 -7.81
C ILE A 223 8.08 -8.93 -8.88
N THR A 224 8.24 -7.63 -8.72
CA THR A 224 9.19 -6.79 -9.44
C THR A 224 10.37 -6.48 -8.52
N VAL A 225 11.58 -6.64 -9.01
CA VAL A 225 12.81 -6.35 -8.27
C VAL A 225 13.48 -5.12 -8.86
N LEU A 226 13.73 -4.13 -8.01
CA LEU A 226 14.47 -2.93 -8.37
C LEU A 226 15.87 -2.97 -7.78
N ASP A 227 16.86 -2.55 -8.56
CA ASP A 227 18.19 -2.19 -8.07
C ASP A 227 18.69 -0.93 -8.80
N HIS A 228 19.30 -0.01 -8.06
CA HIS A 228 19.81 1.28 -8.58
C HIS A 228 18.83 2.02 -9.52
N GLY A 229 17.54 1.98 -9.19
CA GLY A 229 16.48 2.65 -9.96
C GLY A 229 16.04 1.91 -11.21
N GLN A 230 16.55 0.72 -11.49
CA GLN A 230 16.20 -0.10 -12.65
C GLN A 230 15.47 -1.38 -12.23
N LYS A 231 14.60 -1.88 -13.10
CA LYS A 231 14.01 -3.21 -12.95
C LYS A 231 15.03 -4.25 -13.40
N ILE A 232 15.48 -5.09 -12.45
CA ILE A 232 16.45 -6.15 -12.75
C ILE A 232 15.81 -7.52 -12.96
N ALA A 233 14.61 -7.73 -12.36
CA ALA A 233 13.85 -8.97 -12.55
C ALA A 233 12.35 -8.73 -12.32
N GLU A 234 11.52 -9.61 -12.89
CA GLU A 234 10.08 -9.67 -12.63
C GLU A 234 9.58 -11.09 -12.90
N GLY A 235 8.81 -11.66 -11.95
CA GLY A 235 8.29 -13.01 -12.09
C GLY A 235 7.48 -13.44 -10.88
N SER A 236 7.13 -14.74 -10.84
CA SER A 236 6.60 -15.39 -9.66
C SER A 236 7.63 -15.41 -8.52
N PRO A 237 7.21 -15.63 -7.26
CA PRO A 237 8.15 -15.76 -6.14
C PRO A 237 9.27 -16.79 -6.39
N GLU A 238 8.95 -17.93 -7.00
CA GLU A 238 9.93 -18.98 -7.33
C GLU A 238 10.92 -18.56 -8.40
N GLU A 239 10.48 -17.84 -9.45
CA GLU A 239 11.36 -17.32 -10.49
C GLU A 239 12.33 -16.28 -9.92
N VAL A 240 11.82 -15.32 -9.14
CA VAL A 240 12.62 -14.25 -8.54
C VAL A 240 13.62 -14.80 -7.51
N LYS A 241 13.22 -15.80 -6.71
CA LYS A 241 14.10 -16.47 -5.73
C LYS A 241 15.34 -17.08 -6.38
N ASN A 242 15.21 -17.60 -7.62
CA ASN A 242 16.27 -18.30 -8.33
C ASN A 242 16.99 -17.42 -9.37
N ASP A 243 16.62 -16.15 -9.50
CA ASP A 243 17.21 -15.23 -10.46
C ASP A 243 18.62 -14.78 -10.02
N HIS A 244 19.61 -14.97 -10.90
CA HIS A 244 21.01 -14.63 -10.63
C HIS A 244 21.24 -13.14 -10.37
N ALA A 245 20.56 -12.24 -11.10
CA ALA A 245 20.69 -10.80 -10.91
C ALA A 245 20.12 -10.37 -9.55
N VAL A 246 19.03 -11.02 -9.11
CA VAL A 246 18.44 -10.78 -7.79
C VAL A 246 19.39 -11.23 -6.70
N ILE A 247 19.92 -12.45 -6.81
CA ILE A 247 20.87 -13.01 -5.84
C ILE A 247 22.10 -12.10 -5.73
N GLU A 248 22.67 -11.65 -6.85
CA GLU A 248 23.84 -10.77 -6.89
C GLU A 248 23.55 -9.40 -6.26
N ALA A 249 22.39 -8.78 -6.56
CA ALA A 249 21.98 -7.49 -6.00
C ALA A 249 21.85 -7.52 -4.47
N TYR A 250 21.46 -8.67 -3.92
CA TYR A 250 21.35 -8.83 -2.47
C TYR A 250 22.65 -9.34 -1.82
N LEU A 251 23.46 -10.19 -2.50
CA LEU A 251 24.73 -10.72 -1.99
C LEU A 251 25.90 -9.73 -2.13
N GLY A 252 25.91 -8.91 -3.17
CA GLY A 252 26.98 -7.93 -3.44
C GLY A 252 27.03 -6.77 -2.46
N ARG A 253 26.02 -6.60 -1.63
CA ARG A 253 25.98 -5.65 -0.49
C ARG A 253 26.07 -6.48 0.78
N GLU A 254 27.12 -6.30 1.60
CA GLU A 254 27.35 -7.00 2.89
C GLU A 254 26.03 -7.34 3.57
N MET A 255 25.63 -8.61 3.41
CA MET A 255 24.38 -9.09 3.98
C MET A 255 24.55 -9.27 5.47
N ALA A 256 24.08 -8.28 6.24
CA ALA A 256 23.91 -8.37 7.69
C ALA A 256 22.67 -9.19 8.09
N ASP A 257 21.79 -9.55 7.14
CA ASP A 257 20.51 -10.21 7.45
C ASP A 257 20.58 -11.72 7.29
N GLU A 258 20.57 -12.43 8.43
CA GLU A 258 20.43 -13.90 8.51
C GLU A 258 19.17 -14.42 7.82
N ASP A 259 18.10 -13.62 7.74
CA ASP A 259 16.83 -14.00 7.14
C ASP A 259 16.94 -14.26 5.63
N ILE A 260 17.74 -13.47 4.91
CA ILE A 260 17.94 -13.67 3.46
C ILE A 260 18.75 -14.93 3.19
N ARG A 261 19.73 -15.24 4.05
CA ARG A 261 20.52 -16.49 3.93
C ARG A 261 19.68 -17.74 4.16
N GLN A 262 18.66 -17.68 5.02
CA GLN A 262 17.75 -18.78 5.28
C GLN A 262 16.78 -19.02 4.12
N VAL A 263 16.26 -17.93 3.48
CA VAL A 263 15.31 -18.04 2.35
C VAL A 263 16.01 -18.51 1.08
N ILE A 264 17.27 -18.11 0.83
CA ILE A 264 18.06 -18.57 -0.33
C ILE A 264 18.50 -20.04 -0.18
N ARG A 265 18.64 -20.55 1.05
CA ARG A 265 19.09 -21.93 1.34
C ARG A 265 17.94 -22.92 1.61
N ALA A 266 16.71 -22.45 1.82
CA ALA A 266 15.50 -23.27 2.01
C ALA A 266 14.73 -23.41 0.70
#